data_fab00d55c3275f415c9b9e695c49c908
#
_entry.id   fab00d55c3275f415c9b9e695c49c908
#
_cell.length_a   1.000
_cell.length_b   1.000
_cell.length_c   1.000
_cell.angle_alpha   90.00
_cell.angle_beta   90.00
_cell.angle_gamma   90.00
#
_symmetry.space_group_name_H-M   'P 1'
#
loop_
_entity.id
_entity.type
_entity.pdbx_description
1 polymer ?
#
loop_
_entity_poly.entity_id
_entity_poly.type
_entity_poly.pdbx_seq_one_letter_code
_entity_poly.pdbx_strand_id
1 'polypeptide(L)'
;VPRTVSTRNAAFQQWQALLTNRTKRQRAGEFLVQGVRPITLAAEHGWDIRTLLHAGAPRSRWADELLSRYDHVELSDELMRELGEKDEQELIALVGLPEDRLDRIPQRDDLLVVVFDRPATPGNIGTLIRSADAFGAHGVIVTGHAADPYDPRSVRASTGSLFAIRVVRMPSHREVLAWSTG
;
A
#
# COMPACT_ATOMS: atom_id res chain seq x y z
N VAL A 1 -3.49 17.96 -19.06
CA VAL A 1 -3.60 19.16 -18.22
C VAL A 1 -3.63 18.70 -16.77
N PRO A 2 -2.72 19.16 -15.91
CA PRO A 2 -2.74 18.76 -14.50
C PRO A 2 -4.07 19.16 -13.87
N ARG A 3 -4.65 18.21 -13.12
CA ARG A 3 -5.90 18.42 -12.41
C ARG A 3 -5.58 19.02 -11.07
N THR A 4 -6.12 20.20 -10.75
CA THR A 4 -5.88 20.88 -9.48
C THR A 4 -7.10 20.76 -8.57
N VAL A 5 -6.87 20.46 -7.30
CA VAL A 5 -7.90 20.41 -6.25
C VAL A 5 -7.49 21.32 -5.10
N SER A 6 -8.25 22.40 -4.90
CA SER A 6 -7.99 23.42 -3.88
C SER A 6 -9.00 23.42 -2.73
N THR A 7 -10.04 22.60 -2.80
CA THR A 7 -11.11 22.53 -1.79
C THR A 7 -11.40 21.06 -1.44
N ARG A 8 -12.02 20.84 -0.27
CA ARG A 8 -12.46 19.51 0.20
C ARG A 8 -13.66 18.99 -0.62
N ASN A 9 -13.45 18.79 -1.92
CA ASN A 9 -14.45 18.22 -2.81
C ASN A 9 -14.64 16.71 -2.60
N ALA A 10 -15.53 16.10 -3.36
CA ALA A 10 -15.85 14.67 -3.24
C ALA A 10 -14.61 13.74 -3.45
N ALA A 11 -13.72 14.11 -4.37
CA ALA A 11 -12.49 13.33 -4.60
C ALA A 11 -11.56 13.39 -3.38
N PHE A 12 -11.33 14.57 -2.82
CA PHE A 12 -10.52 14.73 -1.62
C PHE A 12 -11.12 13.97 -0.41
N GLN A 13 -12.43 14.06 -0.20
CA GLN A 13 -13.11 13.32 0.88
C GLN A 13 -12.97 11.80 0.70
N GLN A 14 -12.99 11.31 -0.55
CA GLN A 14 -12.73 9.91 -0.84
C GLN A 14 -11.30 9.51 -0.45
N TRP A 15 -10.29 10.28 -0.84
CA TRP A 15 -8.89 10.00 -0.46
C TRP A 15 -8.69 10.04 1.05
N GLN A 16 -9.26 11.04 1.73
CA GLN A 16 -9.18 11.14 3.19
C GLN A 16 -9.81 9.91 3.87
N ALA A 17 -10.93 9.42 3.35
CA ALA A 17 -11.56 8.22 3.88
C ALA A 17 -10.70 6.95 3.73
N LEU A 18 -9.77 6.90 2.77
CA LEU A 18 -8.84 5.77 2.63
C LEU A 18 -7.85 5.65 3.79
N LEU A 19 -7.54 6.76 4.48
CA LEU A 19 -6.62 6.75 5.63
C LEU A 19 -7.18 5.93 6.80
N THR A 20 -8.48 6.03 7.07
CA THR A 20 -9.06 5.48 8.30
C THR A 20 -10.04 4.34 8.07
N ASN A 21 -10.56 4.17 6.85
CA ASN A 21 -11.70 3.30 6.60
C ASN A 21 -11.36 2.13 5.64
N ARG A 22 -11.21 0.92 6.21
CA ARG A 22 -10.95 -0.31 5.46
C ARG A 22 -12.01 -0.58 4.40
N THR A 23 -13.30 -0.40 4.72
CA THR A 23 -14.39 -0.64 3.76
C THR A 23 -14.30 0.29 2.55
N LYS A 24 -13.87 1.54 2.77
CA LYS A 24 -13.66 2.50 1.68
C LYS A 24 -12.51 2.06 0.79
N ARG A 25 -11.37 1.61 1.37
CA ARG A 25 -10.24 1.03 0.60
C ARG A 25 -10.71 -0.14 -0.26
N GLN A 26 -11.45 -1.08 0.33
CA GLN A 26 -11.96 -2.25 -0.38
C GLN A 26 -12.90 -1.88 -1.54
N ARG A 27 -13.84 -0.97 -1.31
CA ARG A 27 -14.79 -0.52 -2.35
C ARG A 27 -14.12 0.27 -3.48
N ALA A 28 -13.17 1.12 -3.14
CA ALA A 28 -12.40 1.89 -4.12
C ALA A 28 -11.38 1.00 -4.84
N GLY A 29 -11.00 -0.13 -4.26
CA GLY A 29 -9.94 -0.98 -4.77
C GLY A 29 -8.58 -0.30 -4.75
N GLU A 30 -8.35 0.61 -3.77
CA GLU A 30 -7.13 1.40 -3.67
C GLU A 30 -6.81 1.82 -2.24
N PHE A 31 -5.55 2.19 -2.00
CA PHE A 31 -5.05 2.69 -0.74
C PHE A 31 -3.99 3.77 -0.94
N LEU A 32 -3.70 4.51 0.12
CA LEU A 32 -2.70 5.58 0.11
C LEU A 32 -1.33 5.07 0.54
N VAL A 33 -0.31 5.52 -0.18
CA VAL A 33 1.10 5.24 0.10
C VAL A 33 1.84 6.57 0.24
N GLN A 34 2.57 6.71 1.33
CA GLN A 34 3.32 7.92 1.68
C GLN A 34 4.81 7.60 1.87
N GLY A 35 5.64 8.57 1.58
CA GLY A 35 7.09 8.49 1.78
C GLY A 35 7.86 8.05 0.54
N VAL A 36 9.10 8.53 0.44
CA VAL A 36 9.98 8.32 -0.72
C VAL A 36 10.21 6.84 -0.97
N ARG A 37 10.67 6.10 0.03
CA ARG A 37 11.02 4.67 -0.12
C ARG A 37 9.81 3.79 -0.48
N PRO A 38 8.65 3.86 0.19
CA PRO A 38 7.49 3.06 -0.19
C PRO A 38 7.00 3.33 -1.62
N ILE A 39 6.91 4.59 -2.03
CA ILE A 39 6.47 4.96 -3.38
C ILE A 39 7.48 4.48 -4.43
N THR A 40 8.79 4.63 -4.16
CA THR A 40 9.85 4.13 -5.05
C THR A 40 9.73 2.63 -5.25
N LEU A 41 9.60 1.86 -4.17
CA LEU A 41 9.46 0.41 -4.25
C LEU A 41 8.16 -0.02 -4.93
N ALA A 42 7.05 0.70 -4.72
CA ALA A 42 5.82 0.45 -5.45
C ALA A 42 6.02 0.60 -6.97
N ALA A 43 6.72 1.66 -7.40
CA ALA A 43 7.04 1.89 -8.80
C ALA A 43 8.00 0.84 -9.38
N GLU A 44 9.07 0.49 -8.66
CA GLU A 44 10.08 -0.49 -9.08
C GLU A 44 9.49 -1.91 -9.21
N HIS A 45 8.58 -2.29 -8.32
CA HIS A 45 7.92 -3.59 -8.33
C HIS A 45 6.64 -3.63 -9.19
N GLY A 46 6.37 -2.59 -9.99
CA GLY A 46 5.29 -2.57 -10.95
C GLY A 46 3.89 -2.58 -10.35
N TRP A 47 3.71 -1.98 -9.18
CA TRP A 47 2.37 -1.82 -8.61
C TRP A 47 1.53 -0.84 -9.42
N ASP A 48 0.22 -1.01 -9.37
CA ASP A 48 -0.77 -0.15 -10.06
C ASP A 48 -0.85 1.23 -9.36
N ILE A 49 0.13 2.11 -9.64
CA ILE A 49 0.09 3.50 -9.20
C ILE A 49 -0.88 4.25 -10.10
N ARG A 50 -2.06 4.55 -9.59
CA ARG A 50 -3.16 5.18 -10.35
C ARG A 50 -3.03 6.69 -10.46
N THR A 51 -2.57 7.33 -9.38
CA THR A 51 -2.47 8.78 -9.30
C THR A 51 -1.45 9.17 -8.24
N LEU A 52 -0.67 10.19 -8.54
CA LEU A 52 0.19 10.86 -7.56
C LEU A 52 -0.46 12.18 -7.12
N LEU A 53 -0.53 12.39 -5.84
CA LEU A 53 -0.97 13.65 -5.24
C LEU A 53 0.26 14.43 -4.80
N HIS A 54 0.33 15.72 -5.10
CA HIS A 54 1.42 16.60 -4.75
C HIS A 54 0.95 18.01 -4.46
N ALA A 55 1.72 18.78 -3.70
CA ALA A 55 1.59 20.22 -3.63
C ALA A 55 2.31 20.88 -4.82
N GLY A 56 2.21 22.19 -4.94
CA GLY A 56 2.95 22.97 -5.93
C GLY A 56 4.47 22.81 -5.82
N ALA A 57 5.22 23.63 -6.54
CA ALA A 57 6.68 23.69 -6.44
C ALA A 57 7.13 24.36 -5.11
N PRO A 58 8.35 24.11 -4.60
CA PRO A 58 9.42 23.32 -5.26
C PRO A 58 9.30 21.81 -4.99
N ARG A 59 9.83 21.02 -5.92
CA ARG A 59 9.86 19.55 -5.84
C ARG A 59 11.28 19.03 -6.04
N SER A 60 11.55 17.85 -5.47
CA SER A 60 12.82 17.15 -5.72
C SER A 60 12.83 16.54 -7.12
N ARG A 61 14.02 16.24 -7.63
CA ARG A 61 14.17 15.50 -8.88
C ARG A 61 13.45 14.15 -8.87
N TRP A 62 13.43 13.46 -7.72
CA TRP A 62 12.69 12.21 -7.54
C TRP A 62 11.20 12.38 -7.78
N ALA A 63 10.59 13.43 -7.21
CA ALA A 63 9.17 13.72 -7.41
C ALA A 63 8.86 14.06 -8.88
N ASP A 64 9.68 14.91 -9.50
CA ASP A 64 9.50 15.29 -10.91
C ASP A 64 9.63 14.09 -11.85
N GLU A 65 10.56 13.17 -11.60
CA GLU A 65 10.70 11.92 -12.38
C GLU A 65 9.43 11.04 -12.27
N LEU A 66 8.83 10.90 -11.10
CA LEU A 66 7.60 10.14 -10.91
C LEU A 66 6.39 10.85 -11.54
N LEU A 67 6.25 12.15 -11.35
CA LEU A 67 5.17 12.94 -11.95
C LEU A 67 5.21 12.94 -13.49
N SER A 68 6.37 12.74 -14.09
CA SER A 68 6.49 12.59 -15.55
C SER A 68 5.99 11.24 -16.08
N ARG A 69 5.87 10.23 -15.20
CA ARG A 69 5.53 8.84 -15.54
C ARG A 69 4.10 8.45 -15.20
N TYR A 70 3.50 9.10 -14.23
CA TYR A 70 2.18 8.74 -13.70
C TYR A 70 1.22 9.92 -13.76
N ASP A 71 -0.07 9.60 -13.88
CA ASP A 71 -1.12 10.60 -13.71
C ASP A 71 -1.01 11.25 -12.34
N HIS A 72 -1.26 12.56 -12.27
CA HIS A 72 -1.11 13.30 -11.03
C HIS A 72 -2.17 14.39 -10.84
N VAL A 73 -2.35 14.78 -9.59
CA VAL A 73 -3.26 15.84 -9.16
C VAL A 73 -2.52 16.77 -8.21
N GLU A 74 -2.57 18.06 -8.52
CA GLU A 74 -2.04 19.09 -7.64
C GLU A 74 -3.08 19.45 -6.58
N LEU A 75 -2.66 19.43 -5.32
CA LEU A 75 -3.44 19.84 -4.16
C LEU A 75 -2.93 21.17 -3.61
N SER A 76 -3.79 21.92 -2.92
CA SER A 76 -3.28 23.00 -2.07
C SER A 76 -2.40 22.44 -0.95
N ASP A 77 -1.47 23.26 -0.44
CA ASP A 77 -0.58 22.86 0.66
C ASP A 77 -1.35 22.43 1.91
N GLU A 78 -2.51 23.06 2.18
CA GLU A 78 -3.38 22.68 3.29
C GLU A 78 -3.92 21.27 3.14
N LEU A 79 -4.45 20.93 1.95
CA LEU A 79 -5.00 19.61 1.67
C LEU A 79 -3.93 18.52 1.64
N MET A 80 -2.76 18.85 1.11
CA MET A 80 -1.63 17.91 1.10
C MET A 80 -1.16 17.58 2.52
N ARG A 81 -1.04 18.57 3.40
CA ARG A 81 -0.70 18.37 4.83
C ARG A 81 -1.76 17.57 5.57
N GLU A 82 -3.05 17.78 5.25
CA GLU A 82 -4.15 17.04 5.85
C GLU A 82 -4.09 15.54 5.50
N LEU A 83 -3.76 15.18 4.25
CA LEU A 83 -3.56 13.79 3.83
C LEU A 83 -2.25 13.19 4.33
N GLY A 84 -1.20 14.00 4.48
CA GLY A 84 0.10 13.57 4.98
C GLY A 84 0.14 13.23 6.47
N GLU A 85 -0.96 13.46 7.20
CA GLU A 85 -1.09 13.27 8.65
C GLU A 85 -0.13 14.13 9.47
N LYS A 86 1.11 13.67 9.72
CA LYS A 86 2.06 14.37 10.61
C LYS A 86 3.33 14.84 9.88
N ASP A 87 3.59 14.28 8.71
CA ASP A 87 4.81 14.52 7.97
C ASP A 87 4.52 15.35 6.72
N GLU A 88 5.42 16.27 6.37
CA GLU A 88 5.37 16.93 5.08
C GLU A 88 5.71 15.92 3.98
N GLN A 89 4.68 15.53 3.22
CA GLN A 89 4.82 14.62 2.11
C GLN A 89 4.99 15.39 0.81
N GLU A 90 6.04 15.09 0.07
CA GLU A 90 6.24 15.65 -1.26
C GLU A 90 5.27 15.01 -2.28
N LEU A 91 5.10 13.68 -2.18
CA LEU A 91 4.13 12.88 -2.94
C LEU A 91 3.34 11.96 -2.01
N ILE A 92 2.09 11.75 -2.37
CA ILE A 92 1.24 10.67 -1.84
C ILE A 92 0.73 9.90 -3.05
N ALA A 93 0.89 8.57 -3.07
CA ALA A 93 0.43 7.74 -4.16
C ALA A 93 -0.90 7.07 -3.82
N LEU A 94 -1.83 7.09 -4.77
CA LEU A 94 -3.00 6.22 -4.82
C LEU A 94 -2.61 4.95 -5.56
N VAL A 95 -2.62 3.82 -4.87
CA VAL A 95 -2.15 2.53 -5.39
C VAL A 95 -3.29 1.52 -5.38
N GLY A 96 -3.47 0.78 -6.46
CA GLY A 96 -4.48 -0.26 -6.59
C GLY A 96 -4.24 -1.40 -5.60
N LEU A 97 -5.33 -1.89 -5.00
CA LEU A 97 -5.28 -3.09 -4.16
C LEU A 97 -5.11 -4.33 -5.05
N PRO A 98 -4.15 -5.19 -4.75
CA PRO A 98 -4.03 -6.46 -5.46
C PRO A 98 -5.15 -7.42 -5.04
N GLU A 99 -5.46 -8.37 -5.90
CA GLU A 99 -6.40 -9.44 -5.58
C GLU A 99 -5.86 -10.37 -4.48
N ASP A 100 -6.75 -10.85 -3.62
CA ASP A 100 -6.40 -11.82 -2.57
C ASP A 100 -6.49 -13.26 -3.12
N ARG A 101 -5.46 -13.67 -3.84
CA ARG A 101 -5.34 -14.99 -4.47
C ARG A 101 -4.00 -15.62 -4.14
N LEU A 102 -4.03 -16.89 -3.74
CA LEU A 102 -2.80 -17.64 -3.36
C LEU A 102 -1.88 -17.89 -4.55
N ASP A 103 -2.40 -17.98 -5.77
CA ASP A 103 -1.61 -18.14 -7.00
C ASP A 103 -0.72 -16.94 -7.35
N ARG A 104 -0.88 -15.81 -6.64
CA ARG A 104 0.07 -14.69 -6.70
C ARG A 104 1.42 -15.01 -6.04
N ILE A 105 1.45 -15.99 -5.16
CA ILE A 105 2.69 -16.47 -4.53
C ILE A 105 3.29 -17.53 -5.48
N PRO A 106 4.48 -17.27 -6.03
CA PRO A 106 5.06 -18.19 -7.02
C PRO A 106 5.40 -19.54 -6.36
N GLN A 107 5.00 -20.64 -7.00
CA GLN A 107 5.38 -21.99 -6.59
C GLN A 107 6.86 -22.21 -6.94
N ARG A 108 7.65 -22.67 -5.95
CA ARG A 108 9.09 -22.86 -6.05
C ARG A 108 9.52 -24.00 -5.13
N ASP A 109 10.63 -24.65 -5.46
CA ASP A 109 11.19 -25.73 -4.62
C ASP A 109 11.71 -25.20 -3.27
N ASP A 110 12.14 -23.95 -3.24
CA ASP A 110 12.63 -23.22 -2.05
C ASP A 110 11.57 -22.33 -1.41
N LEU A 111 10.28 -22.61 -1.64
CA LEU A 111 9.18 -21.77 -1.20
C LEU A 111 9.17 -21.57 0.33
N LEU A 112 9.34 -20.32 0.75
CA LEU A 112 9.17 -19.89 2.13
C LEU A 112 7.99 -18.91 2.21
N VAL A 113 6.97 -19.28 2.97
CA VAL A 113 5.78 -18.45 3.20
C VAL A 113 5.54 -18.32 4.70
N VAL A 114 5.23 -17.12 5.12
CA VAL A 114 4.85 -16.82 6.52
C VAL A 114 3.34 -16.69 6.60
N VAL A 115 2.71 -17.46 7.48
CA VAL A 115 1.27 -17.36 7.76
C VAL A 115 1.06 -16.65 9.08
N PHE A 116 0.29 -15.57 9.09
CA PHE A 116 -0.03 -14.79 10.25
C PHE A 116 -1.54 -14.84 10.53
N ASP A 117 -1.91 -15.67 11.50
CA ASP A 117 -3.32 -15.91 11.81
C ASP A 117 -3.87 -14.83 12.76
N ARG A 118 -4.93 -14.18 12.33
CA ARG A 118 -5.72 -13.19 13.07
C ARG A 118 -4.92 -12.08 13.78
N PRO A 119 -3.94 -11.42 13.12
CA PRO A 119 -3.27 -10.29 13.75
C PRO A 119 -4.25 -9.14 14.02
N ALA A 120 -4.22 -8.61 15.25
CA ALA A 120 -5.15 -7.58 15.68
C ALA A 120 -4.72 -6.16 15.30
N THR A 121 -3.42 -5.92 15.12
CA THR A 121 -2.89 -4.57 14.89
C THR A 121 -2.20 -4.44 13.53
N PRO A 122 -2.48 -3.36 12.78
CA PRO A 122 -1.83 -3.13 11.48
C PRO A 122 -0.31 -3.00 11.59
N GLY A 123 0.20 -2.36 12.65
CA GLY A 123 1.64 -2.20 12.86
C GLY A 123 2.38 -3.53 12.94
N ASN A 124 1.81 -4.53 13.62
CA ASN A 124 2.40 -5.87 13.71
C ASN A 124 2.44 -6.56 12.34
N ILE A 125 1.42 -6.38 11.50
CA ILE A 125 1.41 -6.90 10.14
C ILE A 125 2.56 -6.30 9.33
N GLY A 126 2.70 -4.98 9.35
CA GLY A 126 3.78 -4.29 8.63
C GLY A 126 5.17 -4.71 9.11
N THR A 127 5.36 -4.86 10.41
CA THR A 127 6.62 -5.35 11.00
C THR A 127 6.92 -6.78 10.58
N LEU A 128 5.91 -7.66 10.56
CA LEU A 128 6.07 -9.04 10.10
C LEU A 128 6.44 -9.09 8.61
N ILE A 129 5.76 -8.31 7.77
CA ILE A 129 6.06 -8.22 6.34
C ILE A 129 7.51 -7.79 6.11
N ARG A 130 7.99 -6.79 6.85
CA ARG A 130 9.38 -6.35 6.80
C ARG A 130 10.36 -7.45 7.19
N SER A 131 10.06 -8.19 8.26
CA SER A 131 10.90 -9.30 8.71
C SER A 131 10.89 -10.44 7.70
N ALA A 132 9.72 -10.82 7.18
CA ALA A 132 9.58 -11.87 6.18
C ALA A 132 10.39 -11.56 4.91
N ASP A 133 10.31 -10.33 4.41
CA ASP A 133 11.10 -9.85 3.28
C ASP A 133 12.61 -9.95 3.57
N ALA A 134 13.06 -9.49 4.74
CA ALA A 134 14.46 -9.55 5.14
C ALA A 134 15.02 -10.98 5.24
N PHE A 135 14.18 -11.95 5.57
CA PHE A 135 14.54 -13.38 5.61
C PHE A 135 14.33 -14.11 4.27
N GLY A 136 13.97 -13.39 3.21
CA GLY A 136 13.82 -13.95 1.87
C GLY A 136 12.54 -14.76 1.68
N ALA A 137 11.48 -14.50 2.44
CA ALA A 137 10.21 -15.14 2.21
C ALA A 137 9.58 -14.67 0.89
N HIS A 138 8.87 -15.57 0.21
CA HIS A 138 8.22 -15.32 -1.06
C HIS A 138 6.81 -14.76 -0.91
N GLY A 139 6.21 -14.94 0.26
CA GLY A 139 4.89 -14.44 0.56
C GLY A 139 4.58 -14.36 2.06
N VAL A 140 3.63 -13.49 2.38
CA VAL A 140 2.98 -13.41 3.69
C VAL A 140 1.48 -13.61 3.49
N ILE A 141 0.91 -14.56 4.18
CA ILE A 141 -0.52 -14.83 4.14
C ILE A 141 -1.13 -14.42 5.48
N VAL A 142 -2.05 -13.46 5.45
CA VAL A 142 -2.80 -13.01 6.63
C VAL A 142 -4.14 -13.70 6.64
N THR A 143 -4.44 -14.48 7.69
CA THR A 143 -5.66 -15.30 7.76
C THR A 143 -6.64 -14.82 8.81
N GLY A 144 -7.90 -15.16 8.59
CA GLY A 144 -9.00 -14.93 9.52
C GLY A 144 -9.43 -13.48 9.65
N HIS A 145 -10.12 -13.18 10.75
CA HIS A 145 -10.52 -11.80 11.06
C HIS A 145 -9.31 -11.01 11.57
N ALA A 146 -8.60 -10.43 10.65
CA ALA A 146 -7.34 -9.74 10.88
C ALA A 146 -7.44 -8.23 10.62
N ALA A 147 -6.49 -7.47 11.15
CA ALA A 147 -6.26 -6.09 10.75
C ALA A 147 -5.90 -6.01 9.25
N ASP A 148 -5.97 -4.81 8.68
CA ASP A 148 -5.75 -4.60 7.26
C ASP A 148 -4.27 -4.37 6.94
N PRO A 149 -3.63 -5.20 6.08
CA PRO A 149 -2.27 -4.96 5.62
C PRO A 149 -2.07 -3.64 4.88
N TYR A 150 -3.13 -3.08 4.32
CA TYR A 150 -3.13 -1.81 3.57
C TYR A 150 -3.57 -0.60 4.40
N ASP A 151 -3.74 -0.77 5.70
CA ASP A 151 -3.86 0.36 6.63
C ASP A 151 -2.56 1.19 6.61
N PRO A 152 -2.63 2.54 6.61
CA PRO A 152 -1.43 3.39 6.59
C PRO A 152 -0.37 3.02 7.63
N ARG A 153 -0.80 2.56 8.81
CA ARG A 153 0.11 2.11 9.87
C ARG A 153 0.87 0.82 9.49
N SER A 154 0.22 -0.10 8.79
CA SER A 154 0.88 -1.31 8.28
C SER A 154 1.84 -0.97 7.14
N VAL A 155 1.39 -0.16 6.18
CA VAL A 155 2.23 0.30 5.06
C VAL A 155 3.49 0.98 5.57
N ARG A 156 3.35 1.91 6.53
CA ARG A 156 4.49 2.61 7.16
C ARG A 156 5.43 1.65 7.90
N ALA A 157 4.88 0.75 8.71
CA ALA A 157 5.67 -0.20 9.49
C ALA A 157 6.43 -1.21 8.61
N SER A 158 5.92 -1.50 7.41
CA SER A 158 6.61 -2.38 6.45
C SER A 158 7.84 -1.73 5.80
N THR A 159 7.99 -0.40 5.91
CA THR A 159 9.11 0.38 5.33
C THR A 159 9.37 0.09 3.84
N GLY A 160 8.31 -0.23 3.10
CA GLY A 160 8.36 -0.55 1.67
C GLY A 160 8.38 -2.04 1.33
N SER A 161 8.65 -2.93 2.28
CA SER A 161 8.67 -4.38 2.04
C SER A 161 7.31 -4.94 1.58
N LEU A 162 6.19 -4.26 1.91
CA LEU A 162 4.86 -4.58 1.38
C LEU A 162 4.85 -4.66 -0.15
N PHE A 163 5.67 -3.86 -0.82
CA PHE A 163 5.74 -3.78 -2.28
C PHE A 163 6.69 -4.82 -2.89
N ALA A 164 7.65 -5.32 -2.12
CA ALA A 164 8.65 -6.28 -2.56
C ALA A 164 8.20 -7.75 -2.44
N ILE A 165 7.36 -8.06 -1.45
CA ILE A 165 6.88 -9.42 -1.15
C ILE A 165 5.39 -9.57 -1.49
N ARG A 166 4.92 -10.78 -1.78
CA ARG A 166 3.49 -11.04 -2.03
C ARG A 166 2.73 -11.13 -0.71
N VAL A 167 1.78 -10.22 -0.50
CA VAL A 167 0.88 -10.26 0.66
C VAL A 167 -0.52 -10.65 0.17
N VAL A 168 -1.10 -11.67 0.80
CA VAL A 168 -2.41 -12.23 0.45
C VAL A 168 -3.25 -12.39 1.72
N ARG A 169 -4.52 -12.04 1.65
CA ARG A 169 -5.47 -12.26 2.75
C ARG A 169 -6.35 -13.46 2.43
N MET A 170 -6.51 -14.33 3.40
CA MET A 170 -7.38 -15.49 3.26
C MET A 170 -8.37 -15.56 4.42
N PRO A 171 -9.62 -15.98 4.19
CA PRO A 171 -10.63 -16.08 5.24
C PRO A 171 -10.21 -17.04 6.36
N SER A 172 -9.47 -18.09 6.04
CA SER A 172 -9.11 -19.15 6.96
C SER A 172 -7.76 -19.79 6.62
N HIS A 173 -7.07 -20.30 7.64
CA HIS A 173 -5.87 -21.11 7.47
C HIS A 173 -6.11 -22.43 6.73
N ARG A 174 -7.37 -22.93 6.71
CA ARG A 174 -7.73 -24.18 6.01
C ARG A 174 -7.47 -24.11 4.52
N GLU A 175 -7.76 -22.97 3.90
CA GLU A 175 -7.50 -22.74 2.48
C GLU A 175 -6.00 -22.68 2.18
N VAL A 176 -5.22 -22.16 3.12
CA VAL A 176 -3.76 -22.12 3.02
C VAL A 176 -3.17 -23.52 3.10
N LEU A 177 -3.65 -24.36 4.03
CA LEU A 177 -3.24 -25.75 4.14
C LEU A 177 -3.58 -26.55 2.88
N ALA A 178 -4.78 -26.39 2.34
CA ALA A 178 -5.20 -27.05 1.10
C ALA A 178 -4.27 -26.63 -0.09
N TRP A 179 -3.95 -25.36 -0.18
CA TRP A 179 -3.04 -24.84 -1.22
C TRP A 179 -1.60 -25.33 -1.05
N SER A 180 -1.11 -25.53 0.17
CA SER A 180 0.27 -25.97 0.44
C SER A 180 0.52 -27.46 0.19
N THR A 181 -0.55 -28.26 0.04
CA THR A 181 -0.47 -29.72 -0.17
C THR A 181 -0.76 -30.15 -1.60
N GLY A 182 -1.18 -29.24 -2.48
CA GLY A 182 -1.45 -29.49 -3.90
C GLY A 182 -0.34 -29.05 -4.79
#